data_716647ee0b943e813e44f610f6aa0489
#
_entry.id   716647ee0b943e813e44f610f6aa0489
#
_cell.length_a   1.000
_cell.length_b   1.000
_cell.length_c   1.000
_cell.angle_alpha   90.00
_cell.angle_beta   90.00
_cell.angle_gamma   90.00
#
_symmetry.space_group_name_H-M   'P 1'
#
loop_
_entity.id
_entity.type
_entity.pdbx_description
1 polymer ?
#
loop_
_entity_poly.entity_id
_entity_poly.type
_entity_poly.pdbx_seq_one_letter_code
_entity_poly.pdbx_strand_id
1 'polypeptide(L)'
;MSRLEQLQVLNGVLLAEMPEYRAQGEQFPRGEGEQRRLLRSLMNLRPPMPLDQDFLAAQDALLSAETAEKGVVDGDALTPTQADPRLVLWQGDITRLRADAIVNAANSAMLGCFHPCHGCIEIGRAHV
;
A
#
# COMPACT_ATOMS: atom_id res chain seq x y z
N MET A 1 -19.43 5.41 -4.85
CA MET A 1 -18.27 5.42 -5.77
C MET A 1 -17.81 4.00 -5.99
N SER A 2 -17.67 3.59 -7.24
CA SER A 2 -17.15 2.26 -7.57
C SER A 2 -15.65 2.15 -7.27
N ARG A 3 -15.13 0.93 -7.20
CA ARG A 3 -13.69 0.68 -7.03
C ARG A 3 -12.87 1.37 -8.12
N LEU A 4 -13.32 1.27 -9.36
CA LEU A 4 -12.65 1.90 -10.50
C LEU A 4 -12.60 3.43 -10.35
N GLU A 5 -13.68 4.05 -9.93
CA GLU A 5 -13.73 5.50 -9.69
C GLU A 5 -12.78 5.91 -8.55
N GLN A 6 -12.73 5.14 -7.47
CA GLN A 6 -11.77 5.38 -6.38
C GLN A 6 -10.32 5.33 -6.88
N LEU A 7 -9.98 4.33 -7.67
CA LEU A 7 -8.65 4.19 -8.27
C LEU A 7 -8.32 5.35 -9.20
N GLN A 8 -9.26 5.76 -10.03
CA GLN A 8 -9.05 6.88 -10.95
C GLN A 8 -8.83 8.21 -10.22
N VAL A 9 -9.57 8.45 -9.13
CA VAL A 9 -9.38 9.64 -8.29
C VAL A 9 -7.97 9.64 -7.68
N LEU A 10 -7.54 8.55 -7.06
CA LEU A 10 -6.23 8.45 -6.44
C LEU A 10 -5.10 8.59 -7.47
N ASN A 11 -5.21 7.91 -8.61
CA ASN A 11 -4.24 8.01 -9.69
C ASN A 11 -4.16 9.45 -10.24
N GLY A 12 -5.29 10.12 -10.38
CA GLY A 12 -5.35 11.50 -10.84
C GLY A 12 -4.60 12.45 -9.93
N VAL A 13 -4.75 12.31 -8.61
CA VAL A 13 -4.02 13.12 -7.63
C VAL A 13 -2.51 12.88 -7.74
N LEU A 14 -2.07 11.63 -7.77
CA LEU A 14 -0.64 11.30 -7.85
C LEU A 14 -0.01 11.74 -9.18
N LEU A 15 -0.71 11.60 -10.28
CA LEU A 15 -0.24 12.08 -11.60
C LEU A 15 -0.16 13.61 -11.65
N ALA A 16 -1.04 14.32 -10.95
CA ALA A 16 -0.96 15.77 -10.84
C ALA A 16 0.27 16.22 -10.05
N GLU A 17 0.67 15.47 -9.02
CA GLU A 17 1.91 15.72 -8.27
C GLU A 17 3.17 15.38 -9.06
N MET A 18 3.09 14.41 -9.97
CA MET A 18 4.22 13.89 -10.74
C MET A 18 3.96 14.02 -12.25
N PRO A 19 3.94 15.27 -12.79
CA PRO A 19 3.55 15.51 -14.18
C PRO A 19 4.46 14.82 -15.22
N GLU A 20 5.69 14.48 -14.84
CA GLU A 20 6.63 13.73 -15.68
C GLU A 20 6.14 12.31 -16.05
N TYR A 21 5.23 11.75 -15.27
CA TYR A 21 4.63 10.42 -15.52
C TYR A 21 3.24 10.48 -16.17
N ARG A 22 2.71 11.67 -16.44
CA ARG A 22 1.35 11.84 -16.96
C ARG A 22 1.13 11.06 -18.27
N ALA A 23 2.01 11.23 -19.24
CA ALA A 23 1.89 10.56 -20.54
C ALA A 23 1.89 9.04 -20.42
N GLN A 24 2.74 8.48 -19.58
CA GLN A 24 2.78 7.05 -19.29
C GLN A 24 1.53 6.58 -18.57
N GLY A 25 1.04 7.35 -17.60
CA GLY A 25 -0.19 7.05 -16.86
C GLY A 25 -1.43 7.01 -17.76
N GLU A 26 -1.53 7.92 -18.69
CA GLU A 26 -2.62 7.99 -19.67
C GLU A 26 -2.67 6.79 -20.62
N GLN A 27 -1.55 6.10 -20.82
CA GLN A 27 -1.46 4.90 -21.65
C GLN A 27 -1.98 3.63 -20.94
N PHE A 28 -2.16 3.67 -19.61
CA PHE A 28 -2.72 2.52 -18.89
C PHE A 28 -4.16 2.27 -19.30
N PRO A 29 -4.52 1.00 -19.58
CA PRO A 29 -5.92 0.64 -19.82
C PRO A 29 -6.82 1.05 -18.66
N ARG A 30 -8.08 1.30 -18.95
CA ARG A 30 -9.05 1.82 -17.96
C ARG A 30 -9.69 0.72 -17.10
N GLY A 31 -9.27 -0.52 -17.23
CA GLY A 31 -9.74 -1.62 -16.41
C GLY A 31 -9.31 -1.49 -14.95
N GLU A 32 -10.09 -2.04 -14.04
CA GLU A 32 -9.84 -1.96 -12.59
C GLU A 32 -8.46 -2.50 -12.22
N GLY A 33 -8.08 -3.66 -12.72
CA GLY A 33 -6.78 -4.27 -12.43
C GLY A 33 -5.60 -3.41 -12.91
N GLU A 34 -5.71 -2.83 -14.11
CA GLU A 34 -4.66 -1.97 -14.65
C GLU A 34 -4.57 -0.64 -13.89
N GLN A 35 -5.69 -0.06 -13.54
CA GLN A 35 -5.71 1.15 -12.70
C GLN A 35 -5.15 0.89 -11.30
N ARG A 36 -5.37 -0.31 -10.74
CA ARG A 36 -4.77 -0.71 -9.46
C ARG A 36 -3.24 -0.87 -9.57
N ARG A 37 -2.74 -1.42 -10.68
CA ARG A 37 -1.30 -1.49 -10.97
C ARG A 37 -0.68 -0.11 -11.13
N LEU A 38 -1.39 0.79 -11.81
CA LEU A 38 -0.95 2.18 -11.95
C LEU A 38 -0.81 2.84 -10.58
N LEU A 39 -1.81 2.71 -9.72
CA LEU A 39 -1.77 3.25 -8.36
C LEU A 39 -0.54 2.74 -7.59
N ARG A 40 -0.29 1.43 -7.64
CA ARG A 40 0.89 0.86 -6.97
C ARG A 40 2.20 1.43 -7.52
N SER A 41 2.31 1.57 -8.83
CA SER A 41 3.50 2.15 -9.47
C SER A 41 3.72 3.60 -9.05
N LEU A 42 2.67 4.39 -9.03
CA LEU A 42 2.74 5.80 -8.63
C LEU A 42 3.11 5.95 -7.14
N MET A 43 2.55 5.12 -6.27
CA MET A 43 2.91 5.11 -4.85
C MET A 43 4.38 4.75 -4.65
N ASN A 44 4.94 3.83 -5.44
CA ASN A 44 6.37 3.49 -5.37
C ASN A 44 7.27 4.63 -5.84
N LEU A 45 6.86 5.38 -6.85
CA LEU A 45 7.64 6.45 -7.45
C LEU A 45 7.56 7.76 -6.68
N ARG A 46 6.48 7.96 -5.93
CA ARG A 46 6.23 9.20 -5.19
C ARG A 46 7.32 9.42 -4.13
N PRO A 47 8.02 10.58 -4.14
CA PRO A 47 8.91 10.93 -3.05
C PRO A 47 8.14 11.04 -1.72
N PRO A 48 8.79 10.77 -0.57
CA PRO A 48 8.15 10.94 0.74
C PRO A 48 7.90 12.42 1.00
N MET A 49 6.64 12.82 0.89
CA MET A 49 6.12 14.16 1.12
C MET A 49 4.81 14.06 1.90
N PRO A 50 4.41 15.10 2.64
CA PRO A 50 3.09 15.13 3.26
C PRO A 50 1.98 14.88 2.25
N LEU A 51 0.95 14.15 2.67
CA LEU A 51 -0.24 13.86 1.88
C LEU A 51 -1.43 14.69 2.38
N ASP A 52 -2.29 15.07 1.45
CA ASP A 52 -3.57 15.68 1.78
C ASP A 52 -4.44 14.69 2.57
N GLN A 53 -5.20 15.20 3.53
CA GLN A 53 -6.11 14.39 4.35
C GLN A 53 -7.20 13.72 3.52
N ASP A 54 -7.71 14.38 2.49
CA ASP A 54 -8.71 13.81 1.60
C ASP A 54 -8.14 12.63 0.80
N PHE A 55 -6.88 12.73 0.35
CA PHE A 55 -6.18 11.62 -0.29
C PHE A 55 -6.01 10.44 0.67
N LEU A 56 -5.55 10.71 1.90
CA LEU A 56 -5.38 9.68 2.92
C LEU A 56 -6.70 8.97 3.22
N ALA A 57 -7.79 9.71 3.39
CA ALA A 57 -9.11 9.12 3.63
C ALA A 57 -9.57 8.22 2.48
N ALA A 58 -9.37 8.66 1.24
CA ALA A 58 -9.73 7.88 0.06
C ALA A 58 -8.85 6.61 -0.07
N GLN A 59 -7.56 6.73 0.19
CA GLN A 59 -6.63 5.60 0.21
C GLN A 59 -7.00 4.60 1.30
N ASP A 60 -7.27 5.06 2.51
CA ASP A 60 -7.64 4.21 3.63
C ASP A 60 -8.92 3.44 3.35
N ALA A 61 -9.92 4.09 2.75
CA ALA A 61 -11.17 3.45 2.36
C ALA A 61 -10.93 2.32 1.33
N LEU A 62 -10.09 2.57 0.32
CA LEU A 62 -9.75 1.57 -0.69
C LEU A 62 -9.00 0.37 -0.06
N LEU A 63 -7.92 0.65 0.67
CA LEU A 63 -7.07 -0.40 1.24
C LEU A 63 -7.79 -1.22 2.32
N SER A 64 -8.63 -0.58 3.13
CA SER A 64 -9.45 -1.27 4.13
C SER A 64 -10.47 -2.22 3.48
N ALA A 65 -11.10 -1.79 2.39
CA ALA A 65 -12.01 -2.63 1.63
C ALA A 65 -11.28 -3.83 1.00
N GLU A 66 -10.11 -3.61 0.40
CA GLU A 66 -9.27 -4.69 -0.14
C GLU A 66 -8.86 -5.70 0.93
N THR A 67 -8.48 -5.23 2.11
CA THR A 67 -8.12 -6.09 3.24
C THR A 67 -9.31 -6.92 3.73
N ALA A 68 -10.48 -6.30 3.84
CA ALA A 68 -11.70 -7.01 4.23
C ALA A 68 -12.08 -8.11 3.23
N GLU A 69 -11.93 -7.85 1.94
CA GLU A 69 -12.19 -8.83 0.87
C GLU A 69 -11.22 -10.02 0.92
N LYS A 70 -9.95 -9.79 1.22
CA LYS A 70 -8.95 -10.85 1.40
C LYS A 70 -9.19 -11.68 2.66
N GLY A 71 -9.84 -11.11 3.65
CA GLY A 71 -10.03 -11.68 4.98
C GLY A 71 -8.89 -11.34 5.94
N VAL A 72 -9.25 -10.96 7.16
CA VAL A 72 -8.30 -10.56 8.21
C VAL A 72 -7.87 -11.77 9.02
N VAL A 73 -6.57 -11.88 9.29
CA VAL A 73 -5.98 -12.87 10.20
C VAL A 73 -5.74 -12.19 11.56
N ASP A 74 -6.32 -12.75 12.62
CA ASP A 74 -6.14 -12.24 13.98
C ASP A 74 -4.79 -12.69 14.55
N GLY A 75 -3.89 -11.74 14.76
CA GLY A 75 -2.57 -12.01 15.34
C GLY A 75 -2.65 -12.62 16.74
N ASP A 76 -3.67 -12.23 17.54
CA ASP A 76 -3.86 -12.76 18.90
C ASP A 76 -4.30 -14.25 18.90
N ALA A 77 -4.85 -14.75 17.81
CA ALA A 77 -5.23 -16.15 17.68
C ALA A 77 -4.07 -17.06 17.20
N LEU A 78 -2.93 -16.48 16.84
CA LEU A 78 -1.75 -17.23 16.40
C LEU A 78 -0.94 -17.75 17.59
N THR A 79 -0.20 -18.83 17.37
CA THR A 79 0.61 -19.46 18.42
C THR A 79 1.83 -18.59 18.75
N PRO A 80 1.98 -18.15 20.02
CA PRO A 80 3.17 -17.40 20.45
C PRO A 80 4.44 -18.24 20.34
N THR A 81 5.59 -17.55 20.20
CA THR A 81 6.90 -18.20 20.29
C THR A 81 7.22 -18.57 21.73
N GLN A 82 8.15 -19.51 21.91
CA GLN A 82 8.64 -19.86 23.24
C GLN A 82 9.53 -18.76 23.85
N ALA A 83 10.11 -17.92 23.03
CA ALA A 83 11.00 -16.84 23.47
C ALA A 83 10.25 -15.73 24.21
N ASP A 84 9.07 -15.35 23.72
CA ASP A 84 8.24 -14.30 24.31
C ASP A 84 6.80 -14.48 23.84
N PRO A 85 5.80 -14.43 24.76
CA PRO A 85 4.38 -14.61 24.39
C PRO A 85 3.82 -13.48 23.51
N ARG A 86 4.52 -12.36 23.39
CA ARG A 86 4.12 -11.24 22.52
C ARG A 86 4.62 -11.42 21.07
N LEU A 87 5.53 -12.36 20.84
CA LEU A 87 6.13 -12.60 19.52
C LEU A 87 5.51 -13.80 18.85
N VAL A 88 5.11 -13.61 17.60
CA VAL A 88 4.51 -14.64 16.74
C VAL A 88 5.30 -14.70 15.43
N LEU A 89 5.61 -15.91 14.96
CA LEU A 89 6.09 -16.14 13.60
C LEU A 89 4.91 -16.53 12.73
N TRP A 90 4.76 -15.85 11.62
CA TRP A 90 3.68 -16.11 10.68
C TRP A 90 4.13 -15.87 9.25
N GLN A 91 3.66 -16.70 8.33
CA GLN A 91 3.96 -16.58 6.91
C GLN A 91 2.65 -16.39 6.15
N GLY A 92 2.56 -15.32 5.38
CA GLY A 92 1.40 -15.01 4.58
C GLY A 92 1.42 -13.57 4.07
N ASP A 93 0.29 -13.12 3.57
CA ASP A 93 0.11 -11.71 3.15
C ASP A 93 -0.04 -10.83 4.39
N ILE A 94 1.01 -10.08 4.70
CA ILE A 94 1.08 -9.25 5.91
C ILE A 94 0.01 -8.16 5.94
N THR A 95 -0.54 -7.77 4.80
CA THR A 95 -1.65 -6.79 4.73
C THR A 95 -2.96 -7.32 5.29
N ARG A 96 -3.06 -8.64 5.52
CA ARG A 96 -4.22 -9.30 6.14
C ARG A 96 -4.09 -9.44 7.64
N LEU A 97 -2.92 -9.20 8.20
CA LEU A 97 -2.62 -9.49 9.59
C LEU A 97 -3.09 -8.34 10.49
N ARG A 98 -3.92 -8.66 11.49
CA ARG A 98 -4.25 -7.76 12.59
C ARG A 98 -3.27 -7.98 13.73
N ALA A 99 -2.34 -7.04 13.91
CA ALA A 99 -1.30 -7.09 14.93
C ALA A 99 -0.97 -5.67 15.40
N ASP A 100 -0.42 -5.55 16.59
CA ASP A 100 0.00 -4.25 17.13
C ASP A 100 1.26 -3.71 16.45
N ALA A 101 2.16 -4.60 16.04
CA ALA A 101 3.40 -4.25 15.35
C ALA A 101 3.89 -5.39 14.47
N ILE A 102 4.66 -5.04 13.45
CA ILE A 102 5.37 -5.98 12.58
C ILE A 102 6.83 -5.61 12.47
N VAL A 103 7.68 -6.60 12.20
CA VAL A 103 9.08 -6.35 11.88
C VAL A 103 9.19 -5.93 10.42
N ASN A 104 9.81 -4.77 10.19
CA ASN A 104 10.07 -4.27 8.85
C ASN A 104 11.57 -4.39 8.55
N ALA A 105 11.92 -5.28 7.61
CA ALA A 105 13.29 -5.44 7.13
C ALA A 105 13.63 -4.29 6.15
N ALA A 106 13.92 -3.12 6.70
CA ALA A 106 14.15 -1.90 5.95
C ALA A 106 15.62 -1.74 5.55
N ASN A 107 15.88 -0.97 4.47
CA ASN A 107 17.22 -0.46 4.19
C ASN A 107 17.57 0.69 5.14
N SER A 108 18.85 1.10 5.17
CA SER A 108 19.34 2.11 6.12
C SER A 108 18.70 3.50 5.91
N ALA A 109 18.23 3.81 4.71
CA ALA A 109 17.53 5.07 4.42
C ALA A 109 16.11 5.10 4.97
N MET A 110 15.48 3.93 5.17
CA MET A 110 14.12 3.76 5.70
C MET A 110 13.04 4.48 4.87
N LEU A 111 13.29 4.67 3.58
CA LEU A 111 12.38 5.36 2.64
C LEU A 111 11.70 4.42 1.65
N GLY A 112 11.89 3.11 1.81
CA GLY A 112 11.40 2.13 0.87
C GLY A 112 12.28 2.01 -0.38
N CYS A 113 11.72 1.51 -1.44
CA CYS A 113 12.36 1.51 -2.75
C CYS A 113 11.47 2.21 -3.77
N PHE A 114 12.09 2.89 -4.73
CA PHE A 114 11.40 3.64 -5.78
C PHE A 114 11.28 2.85 -7.08
N HIS A 115 11.35 1.53 -6.98
CA HIS A 115 11.19 0.63 -8.12
C HIS A 115 9.71 0.26 -8.30
N PRO A 116 9.06 0.60 -9.43
CA PRO A 116 7.62 0.36 -9.62
C PRO A 116 7.24 -1.11 -9.44
N CYS A 117 6.14 -1.36 -8.72
CA CYS A 117 5.60 -2.69 -8.44
C CYS A 117 6.56 -3.65 -7.72
N HIS A 118 7.64 -3.15 -7.10
CA HIS A 118 8.50 -3.95 -6.25
C HIS A 118 7.78 -4.33 -4.95
N GLY A 119 8.02 -5.53 -4.43
CA GLY A 119 7.31 -6.09 -3.28
C GLY A 119 7.86 -5.71 -1.90
N CYS A 120 8.46 -4.53 -1.74
CA CYS A 120 8.99 -4.09 -0.45
C CYS A 120 7.89 -3.78 0.56
N ILE A 121 8.03 -4.28 1.78
CA ILE A 121 7.16 -3.95 2.92
C ILE A 121 7.26 -2.46 3.27
N GLU A 122 8.43 -1.87 3.12
CA GLU A 122 8.75 -0.48 3.44
C GLU A 122 7.93 0.55 2.68
N ILE A 123 7.42 0.21 1.50
CA ILE A 123 6.75 1.15 0.60
C ILE A 123 5.58 1.84 1.29
N GLY A 124 4.69 1.09 1.91
CA GLY A 124 3.53 1.66 2.58
C GLY A 124 3.89 2.62 3.71
N ARG A 125 5.01 2.39 4.39
CA ARG A 125 5.49 3.23 5.49
C ARG A 125 6.14 4.52 5.01
N ALA A 126 6.90 4.46 3.93
CA ALA A 126 7.70 5.60 3.47
C ALA A 126 6.88 6.60 2.63
N HIS A 127 5.81 6.13 2.00
CA HIS A 127 5.08 6.88 0.98
C HIS A 127 3.65 7.26 1.41
N VAL A 128 3.31 7.03 2.67
CA VAL A 128 2.01 7.35 3.27
C VAL A 128 2.14 8.43 4.33
#